data_d76a999844b1b2f77008bad660ec3055
#
_entry.id   d76a999844b1b2f77008bad660ec3055
#
_cell.length_a   1.000
_cell.length_b   1.000
_cell.length_c   1.000
_cell.angle_alpha   90.00
_cell.angle_beta   90.00
_cell.angle_gamma   90.00
#
_symmetry.space_group_name_H-M   'P 1'
#
loop_
_entity.id
_entity.type
_entity.pdbx_description
1 polymer ?
#
loop_
_entity_poly.entity_id
_entity_poly.type
_entity_poly.pdbx_seq_one_letter_code
_entity_poly.pdbx_strand_id
1 'polypeptide(L)'
;MNVIKYPQKEEWDELLKRPVMNVDTLRETVCRVLDDVKTGGDRTVMAYEKQFDHVELERLAVTEEEMDEAERLVSPELKDALRLAHDNIGKFHASQRFETTKVEVRPGVTCWQKAVPIERVGLYIPGGTAPLFSTVLMLATPAKIAGCREICLLYTSPSPRDYAAS
;
A
#
# COMPACT_ATOMS: atom_id res chain seq x y z
N MET A 1 12.39 -16.64 -22.55
CA MET A 1 12.52 -17.27 -21.22
C MET A 1 13.69 -18.26 -21.33
N ASN A 2 14.77 -18.05 -20.57
CA ASN A 2 15.90 -18.98 -20.55
C ASN A 2 15.57 -20.10 -19.55
N VAL A 3 15.58 -21.34 -20.04
CA VAL A 3 15.35 -22.51 -19.19
C VAL A 3 16.68 -23.25 -19.06
N ILE A 4 17.23 -23.28 -17.84
CA ILE A 4 18.47 -23.99 -17.52
C ILE A 4 18.05 -25.31 -16.87
N LYS A 5 18.44 -26.42 -17.46
CA LYS A 5 18.11 -27.77 -16.97
C LYS A 5 19.35 -28.41 -16.34
N TYR A 6 19.21 -28.90 -15.12
CA TYR A 6 20.25 -29.64 -14.39
C TYR A 6 21.59 -28.91 -14.28
N PRO A 7 21.60 -27.62 -13.79
CA PRO A 7 22.85 -26.87 -13.63
C PRO A 7 23.77 -27.58 -12.64
N GLN A 8 25.08 -27.49 -12.88
CA GLN A 8 26.08 -28.00 -11.94
C GLN A 8 26.07 -27.14 -10.65
N LYS A 9 26.45 -27.72 -9.53
CA LYS A 9 26.40 -27.05 -8.22
C LYS A 9 27.24 -25.75 -8.19
N GLU A 10 28.33 -25.74 -8.92
CA GLU A 10 29.26 -24.61 -9.07
C GLU A 10 28.62 -23.40 -9.78
N GLU A 11 27.56 -23.62 -10.58
CA GLU A 11 26.84 -22.57 -11.31
C GLU A 11 25.70 -21.94 -10.45
N TRP A 12 25.33 -22.54 -9.31
CA TRP A 12 24.18 -22.11 -8.54
C TRP A 12 24.33 -20.71 -7.96
N ASP A 13 25.53 -20.35 -7.51
CA ASP A 13 25.76 -19.02 -6.90
C ASP A 13 25.52 -17.91 -7.92
N GLU A 14 25.91 -18.11 -9.18
CA GLU A 14 25.67 -17.13 -10.24
C GLU A 14 24.21 -17.15 -10.71
N LEU A 15 23.61 -18.33 -10.86
CA LEU A 15 22.22 -18.49 -11.30
C LEU A 15 21.21 -17.97 -10.28
N LEU A 16 21.52 -18.07 -8.99
CA LEU A 16 20.68 -17.62 -7.90
C LEU A 16 21.00 -16.20 -7.43
N LYS A 17 21.99 -15.57 -8.04
CA LYS A 17 22.39 -14.21 -7.73
C LYS A 17 21.23 -13.23 -7.96
N ARG A 18 20.84 -12.55 -6.91
CA ARG A 18 19.82 -11.50 -7.04
C ARG A 18 20.41 -10.28 -7.76
N PRO A 19 19.69 -9.69 -8.71
CA PRO A 19 20.12 -8.43 -9.28
C PRO A 19 20.24 -7.38 -8.17
N VAL A 20 21.43 -6.79 -8.04
CA VAL A 20 21.69 -5.70 -7.09
C VAL A 20 21.48 -4.40 -7.87
N MET A 21 20.46 -3.63 -7.49
CA MET A 21 20.32 -2.26 -7.99
C MET A 21 21.35 -1.37 -7.30
N ASN A 22 22.01 -0.52 -8.06
CA ASN A 22 22.85 0.53 -7.48
C ASN A 22 21.95 1.57 -6.81
N VAL A 23 21.88 1.53 -5.48
CA VAL A 23 20.98 2.38 -4.68
C VAL A 23 21.59 3.77 -4.46
N ASP A 24 22.89 3.95 -4.66
CA ASP A 24 23.60 5.19 -4.30
C ASP A 24 23.13 6.37 -5.16
N THR A 25 22.92 6.16 -6.47
CA THR A 25 22.42 7.22 -7.37
C THR A 25 20.96 7.62 -7.06
N LEU A 26 20.16 6.68 -6.59
CA LEU A 26 18.77 6.93 -6.18
C LEU A 26 18.70 7.70 -4.86
N ARG A 27 19.65 7.45 -3.97
CA ARG A 27 19.65 8.05 -2.63
C ARG A 27 19.68 9.58 -2.68
N GLU A 28 20.55 10.15 -3.49
CA GLU A 28 20.65 11.61 -3.65
C GLU A 28 19.35 12.22 -4.17
N THR A 29 18.74 11.58 -5.17
CA THR A 29 17.47 12.02 -5.74
C THR A 29 16.34 11.94 -4.71
N VAL A 30 16.26 10.83 -3.98
CA VAL A 30 15.23 10.64 -2.94
C VAL A 30 15.42 11.64 -1.80
N CYS A 31 16.65 11.86 -1.32
CA CYS A 31 16.91 12.84 -0.26
C CYS A 31 16.49 14.25 -0.70
N ARG A 32 16.82 14.65 -1.93
CA ARG A 32 16.41 15.96 -2.47
C ARG A 32 14.89 16.10 -2.50
N VAL A 33 14.16 15.09 -3.03
CA VAL A 33 12.69 15.13 -3.06
C VAL A 33 12.10 15.25 -1.66
N LEU A 34 12.64 14.50 -0.68
CA LEU A 34 12.19 14.58 0.71
C LEU A 34 12.43 15.97 1.32
N ASP A 35 13.59 16.58 1.07
CA ASP A 35 13.93 17.90 1.58
C ASP A 35 13.07 18.99 0.92
N ASP A 36 12.81 18.89 -0.37
CA ASP A 36 11.95 19.79 -1.11
C ASP A 36 10.51 19.73 -0.60
N VAL A 37 9.96 18.53 -0.43
CA VAL A 37 8.60 18.35 0.11
C VAL A 37 8.50 18.80 1.56
N LYS A 38 9.53 18.54 2.38
CA LYS A 38 9.59 19.01 3.77
C LYS A 38 9.55 20.53 3.86
N THR A 39 10.15 21.22 2.90
CA THR A 39 10.25 22.69 2.89
C THR A 39 9.04 23.34 2.22
N GLY A 40 8.58 22.79 1.10
CA GLY A 40 7.56 23.40 0.25
C GLY A 40 6.15 22.81 0.42
N GLY A 41 6.01 21.67 1.13
CA GLY A 41 4.73 21.03 1.42
C GLY A 41 3.96 20.66 0.15
N ASP A 42 2.64 20.79 0.22
CA ASP A 42 1.69 20.39 -0.83
C ASP A 42 2.00 20.98 -2.22
N ARG A 43 2.49 22.22 -2.26
CA ARG A 43 2.87 22.84 -3.54
C ARG A 43 3.98 22.07 -4.24
N THR A 44 4.94 21.57 -3.48
CA THR A 44 6.05 20.77 -4.03
C THR A 44 5.55 19.41 -4.50
N VAL A 45 4.64 18.79 -3.76
CA VAL A 45 4.01 17.53 -4.19
C VAL A 45 3.28 17.73 -5.50
N MET A 46 2.42 18.75 -5.62
CA MET A 46 1.71 19.07 -6.87
C MET A 46 2.67 19.37 -8.05
N ALA A 47 3.81 20.00 -7.76
CA ALA A 47 4.83 20.26 -8.79
C ALA A 47 5.49 18.96 -9.28
N TYR A 48 5.72 18.00 -8.36
CA TYR A 48 6.25 16.69 -8.71
C TYR A 48 5.22 15.83 -9.45
N GLU A 49 3.94 15.85 -9.07
CA GLU A 49 2.85 15.22 -9.83
C GLU A 49 2.81 15.71 -11.28
N LYS A 50 2.90 17.03 -11.48
CA LYS A 50 2.99 17.62 -12.83
C LYS A 50 4.25 17.17 -13.57
N GLN A 51 5.38 17.05 -12.88
CA GLN A 51 6.67 16.70 -13.49
C GLN A 51 6.76 15.21 -13.85
N PHE A 52 6.33 14.33 -12.97
CA PHE A 52 6.56 12.88 -13.09
C PHE A 52 5.35 12.14 -13.67
N ASP A 53 4.15 12.51 -13.23
CA ASP A 53 2.91 11.84 -13.64
C ASP A 53 2.14 12.63 -14.70
N HIS A 54 2.62 13.85 -15.07
CA HIS A 54 2.03 14.74 -16.07
C HIS A 54 0.57 15.13 -15.75
N VAL A 55 0.22 15.13 -14.47
CA VAL A 55 -1.11 15.50 -13.96
C VAL A 55 -1.05 16.87 -13.29
N GLU A 56 -1.99 17.73 -13.62
CA GLU A 56 -2.14 19.06 -12.99
C GLU A 56 -3.28 18.99 -11.97
N LEU A 57 -2.91 19.00 -10.69
CA LEU A 57 -3.84 18.88 -9.57
C LEU A 57 -4.11 20.24 -8.95
N GLU A 58 -5.37 20.53 -8.66
CA GLU A 58 -5.77 21.68 -7.84
C GLU A 58 -5.68 21.37 -6.34
N ARG A 59 -5.76 20.09 -5.98
CA ARG A 59 -5.69 19.56 -4.61
C ARG A 59 -5.18 18.12 -4.60
N LEU A 60 -4.59 17.69 -3.48
CA LEU A 60 -4.08 16.33 -3.30
C LEU A 60 -5.15 15.35 -2.81
N ALA A 61 -6.15 15.83 -2.08
CA ALA A 61 -7.18 14.96 -1.51
C ALA A 61 -8.31 14.73 -2.50
N VAL A 62 -8.70 13.47 -2.68
CA VAL A 62 -9.90 13.07 -3.43
C VAL A 62 -11.15 13.48 -2.66
N THR A 63 -12.18 13.96 -3.36
CA THR A 63 -13.45 14.41 -2.76
C THR A 63 -14.47 13.28 -2.71
N GLU A 64 -15.53 13.50 -1.92
CA GLU A 64 -16.66 12.59 -1.87
C GLU A 64 -17.37 12.50 -3.23
N GLU A 65 -17.49 13.62 -3.95
CA GLU A 65 -18.11 13.65 -5.27
C GLU A 65 -17.32 12.83 -6.30
N GLU A 66 -15.98 12.87 -6.25
CA GLU A 66 -15.11 12.05 -7.10
C GLU A 66 -15.24 10.56 -6.76
N MET A 67 -15.37 10.22 -5.49
CA MET A 67 -15.62 8.84 -5.05
C MET A 67 -17.00 8.34 -5.53
N ASP A 68 -18.04 9.16 -5.40
CA ASP A 68 -19.39 8.84 -5.85
C ASP A 68 -19.46 8.67 -7.38
N GLU A 69 -18.74 9.50 -8.12
CA GLU A 69 -18.61 9.38 -9.57
C GLU A 69 -17.94 8.07 -9.96
N ALA A 70 -16.80 7.76 -9.33
CA ALA A 70 -16.06 6.51 -9.56
C ALA A 70 -16.94 5.28 -9.22
N GLU A 71 -17.71 5.32 -8.13
CA GLU A 71 -18.61 4.24 -7.79
C GLU A 71 -19.68 4.01 -8.85
N ARG A 72 -20.20 5.07 -9.46
CA ARG A 72 -21.22 4.94 -10.54
C ARG A 72 -20.64 4.34 -11.82
N LEU A 73 -19.35 4.56 -12.09
CA LEU A 73 -18.67 4.06 -13.29
C LEU A 73 -18.27 2.58 -13.20
N VAL A 74 -18.13 2.05 -11.99
CA VAL A 74 -17.76 0.64 -11.78
C VAL A 74 -18.95 -0.29 -12.05
N SER A 75 -18.73 -1.33 -12.87
CA SER A 75 -19.77 -2.30 -13.20
C SER A 75 -20.23 -3.11 -11.97
N PRO A 76 -21.51 -3.57 -11.96
CA PRO A 76 -22.01 -4.42 -10.88
C PRO A 76 -21.16 -5.67 -10.65
N GLU A 77 -20.72 -6.32 -11.74
CA GLU A 77 -19.90 -7.55 -11.68
C GLU A 77 -18.55 -7.28 -10.98
N LEU A 78 -17.90 -6.14 -11.27
CA LEU A 78 -16.65 -5.77 -10.62
C LEU A 78 -16.88 -5.42 -9.15
N LYS A 79 -17.98 -4.73 -8.82
CA LYS A 79 -18.36 -4.47 -7.42
C LYS A 79 -18.52 -5.76 -6.63
N ASP A 80 -19.18 -6.77 -7.21
CA ASP A 80 -19.38 -8.06 -6.55
C ASP A 80 -18.07 -8.83 -6.40
N ALA A 81 -17.19 -8.79 -7.40
CA ALA A 81 -15.86 -9.37 -7.30
C ALA A 81 -15.01 -8.70 -6.20
N LEU A 82 -15.06 -7.37 -6.09
CA LEU A 82 -14.37 -6.63 -5.03
C LEU A 82 -14.92 -6.96 -3.64
N ARG A 83 -16.24 -7.08 -3.48
CA ARG A 83 -16.87 -7.51 -2.22
C ARG A 83 -16.43 -8.90 -1.82
N LEU A 84 -16.44 -9.85 -2.76
CA LEU A 84 -15.97 -11.21 -2.49
C LEU A 84 -14.50 -11.24 -2.07
N ALA A 85 -13.64 -10.47 -2.76
CA ALA A 85 -12.23 -10.37 -2.39
C ALA A 85 -12.05 -9.76 -1.00
N HIS A 86 -12.78 -8.67 -0.68
CA HIS A 86 -12.78 -8.04 0.64
C HIS A 86 -13.18 -9.03 1.74
N ASP A 87 -14.26 -9.80 1.53
CA ASP A 87 -14.75 -10.76 2.50
C ASP A 87 -13.75 -11.89 2.76
N ASN A 88 -13.10 -12.38 1.70
CA ASN A 88 -12.06 -13.42 1.84
C ASN A 88 -10.85 -12.92 2.61
N ILE A 89 -10.36 -11.72 2.27
CA ILE A 89 -9.25 -11.05 2.97
C ILE A 89 -9.66 -10.78 4.43
N GLY A 90 -10.88 -10.29 4.64
CA GLY A 90 -11.41 -10.01 5.97
C GLY A 90 -11.46 -11.24 6.86
N LYS A 91 -11.98 -12.37 6.36
CA LYS A 91 -12.01 -13.66 7.09
C LYS A 91 -10.61 -14.12 7.49
N PHE A 92 -9.66 -14.04 6.54
CA PHE A 92 -8.29 -14.46 6.80
C PHE A 92 -7.63 -13.58 7.87
N HIS A 93 -7.69 -12.27 7.74
CA HIS A 93 -7.07 -11.36 8.71
C HIS A 93 -7.78 -11.31 10.06
N ALA A 94 -9.09 -11.55 10.10
CA ALA A 94 -9.82 -11.68 11.36
C ALA A 94 -9.31 -12.86 12.21
N SER A 95 -8.88 -13.97 11.58
CA SER A 95 -8.31 -15.11 12.28
C SER A 95 -6.93 -14.86 12.89
N GLN A 96 -6.27 -13.76 12.50
CA GLN A 96 -4.94 -13.36 12.99
C GLN A 96 -5.01 -12.40 14.19
N ARG A 97 -6.21 -12.11 14.70
CA ARG A 97 -6.36 -11.26 15.89
C ARG A 97 -5.63 -11.87 17.06
N PHE A 98 -4.84 -11.03 17.71
CA PHE A 98 -4.11 -11.42 18.90
C PHE A 98 -5.05 -11.47 20.12
N GLU A 99 -5.16 -12.65 20.72
CA GLU A 99 -5.89 -12.84 21.98
C GLU A 99 -4.94 -12.67 23.16
N THR A 100 -5.32 -11.77 24.08
CA THR A 100 -4.53 -11.49 25.28
C THR A 100 -4.66 -12.65 26.26
N THR A 101 -3.57 -13.39 26.50
CA THR A 101 -3.50 -14.37 27.57
C THR A 101 -2.83 -13.72 28.79
N LYS A 102 -3.49 -13.80 29.94
CA LYS A 102 -2.95 -13.34 31.23
C LYS A 102 -2.40 -14.54 31.99
N VAL A 103 -1.16 -14.42 32.48
CA VAL A 103 -0.48 -15.48 33.24
C VAL A 103 -0.05 -14.92 34.59
N GLU A 104 -0.55 -15.48 35.68
CA GLU A 104 -0.05 -15.19 37.01
C GLU A 104 1.25 -16.00 37.25
N VAL A 105 2.37 -15.30 37.21
CA VAL A 105 3.70 -15.91 37.34
C VAL A 105 4.13 -16.12 38.80
N ARG A 106 3.52 -15.37 39.72
CA ARG A 106 3.61 -15.48 41.19
C ARG A 106 2.33 -14.92 41.79
N PRO A 107 1.96 -15.27 43.03
CA PRO A 107 0.84 -14.67 43.72
C PRO A 107 0.89 -13.14 43.68
N GLY A 108 -0.13 -12.50 43.09
CA GLY A 108 -0.23 -11.04 42.89
C GLY A 108 0.60 -10.47 41.75
N VAL A 109 1.32 -11.27 40.94
CA VAL A 109 2.10 -10.81 39.78
C VAL A 109 1.57 -11.44 38.50
N THR A 110 0.87 -10.63 37.71
CA THR A 110 0.27 -11.07 36.41
C THR A 110 1.01 -10.41 35.24
N CYS A 111 1.42 -11.22 34.29
CA CYS A 111 2.03 -10.77 33.03
C CYS A 111 1.10 -11.05 31.86
N TRP A 112 1.11 -10.13 30.87
CA TRP A 112 0.34 -10.31 29.64
C TRP A 112 0.96 -9.54 28.48
N GLN A 113 0.62 -9.95 27.26
CA GLN A 113 0.86 -9.16 26.06
C GLN A 113 -0.41 -8.43 25.67
N LYS A 114 -0.29 -7.20 25.18
CA LYS A 114 -1.39 -6.41 24.67
C LYS A 114 -1.07 -5.94 23.25
N ALA A 115 -1.92 -6.28 22.30
CA ALA A 115 -1.88 -5.66 20.97
C ALA A 115 -2.51 -4.28 21.04
N VAL A 116 -1.79 -3.27 20.55
CA VAL A 116 -2.27 -1.88 20.48
C VAL A 116 -2.21 -1.45 19.02
N PRO A 117 -3.32 -1.02 18.40
CA PRO A 117 -3.29 -0.55 17.02
C PRO A 117 -2.47 0.73 16.89
N ILE A 118 -1.88 0.92 15.71
CA ILE A 118 -1.31 2.21 15.32
C ILE A 118 -2.47 3.17 15.10
N GLU A 119 -2.43 4.35 15.70
CA GLU A 119 -3.55 5.29 15.65
C GLU A 119 -3.84 5.81 14.25
N ARG A 120 -2.78 6.18 13.52
CA ARG A 120 -2.83 6.76 12.19
C ARG A 120 -1.88 6.03 11.27
N VAL A 121 -2.38 5.52 10.14
CA VAL A 121 -1.57 4.77 9.17
C VAL A 121 -1.71 5.39 7.79
N GLY A 122 -0.58 5.50 7.10
CA GLY A 122 -0.52 5.79 5.67
C GLY A 122 -0.32 4.49 4.90
N LEU A 123 -1.20 4.19 3.96
CA LEU A 123 -1.13 3.02 3.10
C LEU A 123 -0.68 3.47 1.72
N TYR A 124 0.57 3.18 1.36
CA TYR A 124 1.10 3.53 0.06
C TYR A 124 0.81 2.44 -0.96
N ILE A 125 0.15 2.83 -2.04
CA ILE A 125 -0.13 1.97 -3.19
C ILE A 125 0.74 2.43 -4.35
N PRO A 126 1.76 1.65 -4.75
CA PRO A 126 2.59 2.04 -5.87
C PRO A 126 1.76 2.12 -7.14
N GLY A 127 1.93 3.23 -7.86
CA GLY A 127 1.42 3.41 -9.20
C GLY A 127 2.21 2.59 -10.22
N GLY A 128 1.74 2.55 -11.45
CA GLY A 128 2.40 1.84 -12.53
C GLY A 128 1.46 1.59 -13.70
N THR A 129 1.77 0.60 -14.50
CA THR A 129 1.02 0.25 -15.71
C THR A 129 -0.34 -0.42 -15.43
N ALA A 130 -0.62 -0.78 -14.19
CA ALA A 130 -1.90 -1.38 -13.80
C ALA A 130 -2.31 -0.93 -12.40
N PRO A 131 -3.59 -0.61 -12.18
CA PRO A 131 -4.11 -0.24 -10.86
C PRO A 131 -4.07 -1.45 -9.92
N LEU A 132 -3.46 -1.26 -8.73
CA LEU A 132 -3.28 -2.32 -7.73
C LEU A 132 -4.41 -2.29 -6.69
N PHE A 133 -5.67 -2.36 -7.12
CA PHE A 133 -6.83 -2.31 -6.20
C PHE A 133 -6.85 -3.49 -5.21
N SER A 134 -6.30 -4.64 -5.57
CA SER A 134 -6.12 -5.76 -4.63
C SER A 134 -5.21 -5.37 -3.45
N THR A 135 -4.16 -4.60 -3.70
CA THR A 135 -3.25 -4.09 -2.66
C THR A 135 -3.99 -3.15 -1.70
N VAL A 136 -4.92 -2.32 -2.22
CA VAL A 136 -5.78 -1.49 -1.36
C VAL A 136 -6.55 -2.35 -0.37
N LEU A 137 -7.22 -3.40 -0.85
CA LEU A 137 -7.97 -4.32 0.01
C LEU A 137 -7.05 -5.05 1.02
N MET A 138 -5.87 -5.50 0.57
CA MET A 138 -4.91 -6.23 1.40
C MET A 138 -4.27 -5.37 2.50
N LEU A 139 -4.23 -4.05 2.34
CA LEU A 139 -3.69 -3.13 3.34
C LEU A 139 -4.78 -2.51 4.21
N ALA A 140 -5.87 -2.02 3.61
CA ALA A 140 -6.92 -1.31 4.34
C ALA A 140 -7.76 -2.25 5.23
N THR A 141 -8.05 -3.47 4.77
CA THR A 141 -8.85 -4.43 5.54
C THR A 141 -8.17 -4.81 6.87
N PRO A 142 -6.90 -5.26 6.91
CA PRO A 142 -6.24 -5.56 8.17
C PRO A 142 -6.01 -4.31 9.04
N ALA A 143 -5.79 -3.12 8.47
CA ALA A 143 -5.70 -1.89 9.24
C ALA A 143 -7.01 -1.59 10.01
N LYS A 144 -8.17 -1.77 9.35
CA LYS A 144 -9.49 -1.67 10.02
C LYS A 144 -9.68 -2.74 11.09
N ILE A 145 -9.34 -3.99 10.80
CA ILE A 145 -9.46 -5.10 11.75
C ILE A 145 -8.58 -4.88 12.98
N ALA A 146 -7.38 -4.32 12.80
CA ALA A 146 -6.46 -3.96 13.87
C ALA A 146 -6.99 -2.81 14.75
N GLY A 147 -7.94 -2.00 14.26
CA GLY A 147 -8.53 -0.88 14.98
C GLY A 147 -7.80 0.45 14.77
N CYS A 148 -7.08 0.63 13.67
CA CYS A 148 -6.51 1.92 13.30
C CYS A 148 -7.61 2.97 13.15
N ARG A 149 -7.46 4.14 13.79
CA ARG A 149 -8.50 5.17 13.83
C ARG A 149 -8.54 6.00 12.55
N GLU A 150 -7.37 6.34 12.03
CA GLU A 150 -7.19 7.06 10.78
C GLU A 150 -6.41 6.20 9.80
N ILE A 151 -6.99 6.01 8.62
CA ILE A 151 -6.37 5.25 7.53
C ILE A 151 -6.35 6.18 6.33
N CYS A 152 -5.15 6.64 5.94
CA CYS A 152 -4.93 7.46 4.77
C CYS A 152 -4.41 6.57 3.64
N LEU A 153 -5.06 6.60 2.48
CA LEU A 153 -4.60 5.93 1.29
C LEU A 153 -3.78 6.91 0.45
N LEU A 154 -2.54 6.54 0.15
CA LEU A 154 -1.62 7.27 -0.70
C LEU A 154 -1.38 6.45 -1.96
N TYR A 155 -1.65 7.01 -3.12
CA TYR A 155 -1.45 6.33 -4.40
C TYR A 155 -0.91 7.30 -5.45
N THR A 156 -0.15 6.77 -6.40
CA THR A 156 0.49 7.49 -7.50
C THR A 156 -0.13 7.08 -8.83
N SER A 157 -1.44 6.88 -8.87
CA SER A 157 -2.17 6.63 -10.10
C SER A 157 -2.74 7.93 -10.64
N PRO A 158 -2.83 8.08 -11.95
CA PRO A 158 -3.66 9.13 -12.54
C PRO A 158 -5.09 9.03 -11.96
N SER A 159 -5.78 10.17 -11.94
CA SER A 159 -7.14 10.28 -11.41
C SER A 159 -8.05 9.17 -11.95
N PRO A 160 -9.04 8.68 -11.18
CA PRO A 160 -10.07 7.76 -11.68
C PRO A 160 -10.72 8.21 -13.00
N ARG A 161 -10.71 9.50 -13.30
CA ARG A 161 -11.17 10.05 -14.58
C ARG A 161 -10.36 9.57 -15.77
N ASP A 162 -9.06 9.33 -15.61
CA ASP A 162 -8.18 8.95 -16.70
C ASP A 162 -8.34 7.49 -17.10
N TYR A 163 -8.85 6.64 -16.20
CA TYR A 163 -9.19 5.24 -16.48
C TYR A 163 -10.60 5.04 -17.06
N ALA A 164 -11.49 6.01 -16.91
CA ALA A 164 -12.84 5.96 -17.48
C ALA A 164 -12.87 6.38 -18.96
N ALA A 165 -11.80 6.97 -19.47
CA ALA A 165 -11.69 7.48 -20.84
C ALA A 165 -10.90 6.53 -21.79
N SER A 166 -10.39 5.41 -21.32
CA SER A 166 -9.70 4.36 -22.09
C SER A 166 -10.53 3.06 -22.11
#